data_04837114f90e1ca50213cc4ecc8df84d
#
_entry.id   04837114f90e1ca50213cc4ecc8df84d
#
_cell.length_a   1.000
_cell.length_b   1.000
_cell.length_c   1.000
_cell.angle_alpha   90.00
_cell.angle_beta   90.00
_cell.angle_gamma   90.00
#
_symmetry.space_group_name_H-M   'P 1'
#
loop_
_entity.id
_entity.type
_entity.pdbx_description
1 polymer ?
#
loop_
_entity_poly.entity_id
_entity_poly.type
_entity_poly.pdbx_seq_one_letter_code
_entity_poly.pdbx_strand_id
1 'polypeptide(L)'
;ETRKGRLMKLLYTDMSQDLTEILTEQATSYAQKGKRVFYIAPNALSFEKERKVLEYLPQSASFEITVTRFTQMARYFILNTSNPKTQLDDTGLAMIFYKVLSHMGDDELKVYGRLRKDSNFINQLVDLYKELQQANMTVLDLQHLDQVEKQEDLLRIFSAAQDLLLAGDFDNQSKLSAFFKEITSGHLDKALSNTVLVIDGFTRFSAEEEALVALLNDKCHQIVIGTYTSQKAYSANFVYGNVYQASVDFLRTLAQTYKVTPDYVTTDKEGNPSFARISRLLESRHDFSTIDEQLTAQDKQALQVWEVVNQKEEVAQVAKSIRQLLADGKRYKDILVLLGDEESYKLQVGQIFRKFDIPYYFGKEETMSSHPLVQFVDSLERIKRYN
;
A
#
# COMPACT_ATOMS: atom_id res chain seq x y z
N GLU A 1 0.72 8.48 -38.70
CA GLU A 1 -0.40 7.70 -38.10
C GLU A 1 -0.71 8.29 -36.74
N THR A 2 -1.81 9.05 -36.67
CA THR A 2 -2.35 9.65 -35.46
C THR A 2 -2.63 8.54 -34.44
N ARG A 3 -1.89 8.52 -33.32
CA ARG A 3 -2.18 7.68 -32.14
C ARG A 3 -3.61 8.00 -31.67
N LYS A 4 -4.59 7.21 -32.09
CA LYS A 4 -5.89 7.17 -31.40
C LYS A 4 -5.59 6.81 -29.95
N GLY A 5 -5.92 7.71 -29.02
CA GLY A 5 -5.60 7.59 -27.60
C GLY A 5 -5.99 6.21 -27.09
N ARG A 6 -5.03 5.50 -26.51
CA ARG A 6 -5.26 4.32 -25.70
C ARG A 6 -5.89 4.83 -24.42
N LEU A 7 -7.21 4.77 -24.36
CA LEU A 7 -7.95 5.22 -23.17
C LEU A 7 -7.67 4.22 -22.05
N MET A 8 -7.27 4.74 -20.89
CA MET A 8 -7.26 3.97 -19.67
C MET A 8 -8.61 3.28 -19.48
N LYS A 9 -8.61 2.04 -18.98
CA LYS A 9 -9.85 1.30 -18.68
C LYS A 9 -10.09 1.33 -17.19
N LEU A 10 -11.21 1.88 -16.77
CA LEU A 10 -11.63 1.93 -15.37
C LEU A 10 -12.79 0.96 -15.15
N LEU A 11 -12.62 0.02 -14.23
CA LEU A 11 -13.62 -0.98 -13.88
C LEU A 11 -14.03 -0.82 -12.43
N TYR A 12 -15.29 -1.04 -12.13
CA TYR A 12 -15.74 -1.09 -10.76
C TYR A 12 -16.83 -2.12 -10.54
N THR A 13 -16.90 -2.62 -9.33
CA THR A 13 -17.91 -3.59 -8.90
C THR A 13 -18.18 -3.46 -7.41
N ASP A 14 -19.31 -3.93 -6.95
CA ASP A 14 -19.62 -3.94 -5.52
C ASP A 14 -18.93 -5.09 -4.77
N MET A 15 -18.98 -5.06 -3.44
CA MET A 15 -18.31 -6.05 -2.60
C MET A 15 -18.92 -7.45 -2.65
N SER A 16 -20.05 -7.64 -3.33
CA SER A 16 -20.64 -8.96 -3.55
C SER A 16 -19.94 -9.76 -4.65
N GLN A 17 -19.10 -9.09 -5.43
CA GLN A 17 -18.35 -9.66 -6.55
C GLN A 17 -16.88 -9.82 -6.20
N ASP A 18 -16.15 -10.66 -6.92
CA ASP A 18 -14.70 -10.78 -6.77
C ASP A 18 -13.97 -9.96 -7.85
N LEU A 19 -13.57 -8.74 -7.49
CA LEU A 19 -12.84 -7.84 -8.38
C LEU A 19 -11.51 -8.46 -8.87
N THR A 20 -10.84 -9.26 -8.02
CA THR A 20 -9.58 -9.92 -8.40
C THR A 20 -9.80 -10.95 -9.50
N GLU A 21 -10.92 -11.71 -9.48
CA GLU A 21 -11.31 -12.62 -10.56
C GLU A 21 -11.50 -11.84 -11.87
N ILE A 22 -12.31 -10.78 -11.84
CA ILE A 22 -12.58 -9.92 -13.01
C ILE A 22 -11.29 -9.36 -13.61
N LEU A 23 -10.41 -8.83 -12.77
CA LEU A 23 -9.15 -8.24 -13.23
C LEU A 23 -8.15 -9.30 -13.71
N THR A 24 -8.17 -10.51 -13.14
CA THR A 24 -7.35 -11.64 -13.62
C THR A 24 -7.80 -12.11 -14.99
N GLU A 25 -9.09 -12.13 -15.27
CA GLU A 25 -9.61 -12.42 -16.62
C GLU A 25 -9.11 -11.37 -17.65
N GLN A 26 -9.13 -10.08 -17.29
CA GLN A 26 -8.56 -9.04 -18.14
C GLN A 26 -7.06 -9.26 -18.35
N ALA A 27 -6.29 -9.54 -17.30
CA ALA A 27 -4.87 -9.84 -17.37
C ALA A 27 -4.58 -11.04 -18.29
N THR A 28 -5.33 -12.11 -18.13
CA THR A 28 -5.23 -13.33 -18.95
C THR A 28 -5.51 -13.06 -20.43
N SER A 29 -6.54 -12.28 -20.73
CA SER A 29 -6.87 -11.90 -22.11
C SER A 29 -5.73 -11.13 -22.80
N TYR A 30 -5.01 -10.26 -22.08
CA TYR A 30 -3.85 -9.55 -22.63
C TYR A 30 -2.64 -10.46 -22.73
N ALA A 31 -2.39 -11.33 -21.75
CA ALA A 31 -1.29 -12.31 -21.79
C ALA A 31 -1.42 -13.26 -22.99
N GLN A 32 -2.63 -13.76 -23.28
CA GLN A 32 -2.92 -14.59 -24.46
C GLN A 32 -2.63 -13.87 -25.79
N LYS A 33 -2.66 -12.54 -25.81
CA LYS A 33 -2.29 -11.71 -26.96
C LYS A 33 -0.78 -11.41 -27.00
N GLY A 34 0.03 -12.09 -26.21
CA GLY A 34 1.48 -11.92 -26.14
C GLY A 34 1.92 -10.63 -25.44
N LYS A 35 1.09 -10.05 -24.59
CA LYS A 35 1.44 -8.87 -23.80
C LYS A 35 2.06 -9.26 -22.46
N ARG A 36 3.05 -8.50 -22.01
CA ARG A 36 3.58 -8.59 -20.67
C ARG A 36 2.64 -7.87 -19.69
N VAL A 37 2.15 -8.55 -18.69
CA VAL A 37 1.19 -7.98 -17.73
C VAL A 37 1.83 -7.85 -16.37
N PHE A 38 1.81 -6.65 -15.80
CA PHE A 38 2.10 -6.41 -14.38
C PHE A 38 0.77 -6.17 -13.66
N TYR A 39 0.47 -7.10 -12.75
CA TYR A 39 -0.69 -6.98 -11.87
C TYR A 39 -0.23 -6.29 -10.59
N ILE A 40 -0.64 -5.04 -10.42
CA ILE A 40 -0.17 -4.16 -9.33
C ILE A 40 -1.16 -4.20 -8.18
N ALA A 41 -0.68 -4.57 -7.00
CA ALA A 41 -1.44 -4.58 -5.75
C ALA A 41 -0.77 -3.69 -4.70
N PRO A 42 -1.53 -3.18 -3.69
CA PRO A 42 -0.97 -2.44 -2.57
C PRO A 42 0.03 -3.29 -1.77
N ASN A 43 1.01 -2.64 -1.14
CA ASN A 43 2.08 -3.31 -0.41
C ASN A 43 1.58 -4.33 0.62
N ALA A 44 0.56 -3.98 1.39
CA ALA A 44 0.00 -4.83 2.43
C ALA A 44 -0.72 -6.09 1.90
N LEU A 45 -1.22 -6.05 0.66
CA LEU A 45 -2.07 -7.09 0.08
C LEU A 45 -1.38 -7.90 -1.03
N SER A 46 -0.14 -7.57 -1.39
CA SER A 46 0.51 -8.13 -2.58
C SER A 46 0.62 -9.66 -2.57
N PHE A 47 0.94 -10.26 -1.42
CA PHE A 47 1.06 -11.72 -1.29
C PHE A 47 -0.29 -12.45 -1.42
N GLU A 48 -1.34 -11.92 -0.80
CA GLU A 48 -2.67 -12.52 -0.91
C GLU A 48 -3.25 -12.37 -2.32
N LYS A 49 -3.00 -11.23 -2.95
CA LYS A 49 -3.40 -10.99 -4.33
C LYS A 49 -2.64 -11.91 -5.29
N GLU A 50 -1.35 -12.13 -5.09
CA GLU A 50 -0.57 -13.08 -5.88
C GLU A 50 -1.18 -14.48 -5.80
N ARG A 51 -1.48 -14.97 -4.59
CA ARG A 51 -2.13 -16.27 -4.41
C ARG A 51 -3.47 -16.35 -5.11
N LYS A 52 -4.34 -15.34 -4.94
CA LYS A 52 -5.66 -15.30 -5.59
C LYS A 52 -5.56 -15.24 -7.11
N VAL A 53 -4.70 -14.41 -7.66
CA VAL A 53 -4.48 -14.33 -9.11
C VAL A 53 -4.04 -15.69 -9.64
N LEU A 54 -3.09 -16.37 -8.98
CA LEU A 54 -2.64 -17.69 -9.37
C LEU A 54 -3.76 -18.76 -9.29
N GLU A 55 -4.65 -18.65 -8.31
CA GLU A 55 -5.82 -19.56 -8.18
C GLU A 55 -6.80 -19.37 -9.37
N TYR A 56 -6.94 -18.16 -9.92
CA TYR A 56 -7.81 -17.87 -11.06
C TYR A 56 -7.18 -18.15 -12.42
N LEU A 57 -5.87 -18.34 -12.49
CA LEU A 57 -5.19 -18.68 -13.74
C LEU A 57 -5.44 -20.16 -14.12
N PRO A 58 -5.66 -20.47 -15.40
CA PRO A 58 -5.97 -21.84 -15.85
C PRO A 58 -4.96 -22.91 -15.45
N GLN A 59 -3.68 -22.52 -15.30
CA GLN A 59 -2.59 -23.44 -14.96
C GLN A 59 -1.95 -23.08 -13.60
N SER A 60 -2.60 -22.21 -12.80
CA SER A 60 -2.06 -21.67 -11.54
C SER A 60 -0.64 -21.08 -11.67
N ALA A 61 -0.24 -20.72 -12.89
CA ALA A 61 1.05 -20.11 -13.21
C ALA A 61 0.97 -19.34 -14.53
N SER A 62 1.79 -18.30 -14.66
CA SER A 62 1.99 -17.59 -15.93
C SER A 62 3.38 -16.96 -15.94
N PHE A 63 4.05 -16.99 -17.09
CA PHE A 63 5.29 -16.25 -17.32
C PHE A 63 5.04 -14.80 -17.77
N GLU A 64 3.89 -14.53 -18.36
CA GLU A 64 3.48 -13.23 -18.88
C GLU A 64 2.86 -12.32 -17.83
N ILE A 65 2.26 -12.91 -16.78
CA ILE A 65 1.60 -12.15 -15.68
C ILE A 65 2.48 -12.20 -14.45
N THR A 66 2.87 -11.02 -13.97
CA THR A 66 3.63 -10.87 -12.72
C THR A 66 2.82 -10.04 -11.74
N VAL A 67 2.43 -10.62 -10.61
CA VAL A 67 1.82 -9.89 -9.51
C VAL A 67 2.90 -9.19 -8.71
N THR A 68 2.77 -7.89 -8.48
CA THR A 68 3.84 -7.09 -7.90
C THR A 68 3.32 -5.77 -7.31
N ARG A 69 4.23 -4.94 -6.86
CA ARG A 69 4.00 -3.57 -6.37
C ARG A 69 4.67 -2.58 -7.29
N PHE A 70 4.25 -1.32 -7.28
CA PHE A 70 4.89 -0.27 -8.08
C PHE A 70 6.42 -0.23 -7.88
N THR A 71 6.89 -0.29 -6.64
CA THR A 71 8.32 -0.24 -6.33
C THR A 71 9.12 -1.44 -6.85
N GLN A 72 8.52 -2.63 -6.86
CA GLN A 72 9.18 -3.83 -7.41
C GLN A 72 9.12 -3.86 -8.94
N MET A 73 8.03 -3.40 -9.54
CA MET A 73 7.95 -3.20 -10.99
C MET A 73 9.00 -2.20 -11.46
N ALA A 74 9.15 -1.07 -10.77
CA ALA A 74 10.19 -0.09 -11.03
C ALA A 74 11.59 -0.73 -10.98
N ARG A 75 11.87 -1.51 -9.94
CA ARG A 75 13.13 -2.25 -9.80
C ARG A 75 13.38 -3.22 -10.95
N TYR A 76 12.36 -3.94 -11.41
CA TYR A 76 12.47 -4.85 -12.55
C TYR A 76 12.98 -4.15 -13.81
N PHE A 77 12.47 -2.96 -14.09
CA PHE A 77 12.90 -2.17 -15.25
C PHE A 77 14.29 -1.53 -15.05
N ILE A 78 14.57 -1.00 -13.85
CA ILE A 78 15.85 -0.31 -13.54
C ILE A 78 17.02 -1.29 -13.52
N LEU A 79 16.88 -2.50 -12.98
CA LEU A 79 17.96 -3.50 -12.92
C LEU A 79 18.44 -3.93 -14.31
N ASN A 80 17.67 -3.71 -15.34
CA ASN A 80 18.02 -3.99 -16.72
C ASN A 80 18.67 -2.79 -17.44
N THR A 81 18.86 -1.66 -16.74
CA THR A 81 19.58 -0.50 -17.27
C THR A 81 21.06 -0.55 -16.90
N SER A 82 21.92 0.01 -17.75
CA SER A 82 23.35 -0.27 -17.79
C SER A 82 24.22 0.43 -16.73
N ASN A 83 23.67 1.05 -15.69
CA ASN A 83 24.49 1.59 -14.57
C ASN A 83 23.65 1.88 -13.33
N PRO A 84 23.32 0.88 -12.47
CA PRO A 84 22.60 1.15 -11.23
C PRO A 84 23.52 1.88 -10.26
N LYS A 85 23.21 3.14 -9.94
CA LYS A 85 23.81 3.84 -8.78
C LYS A 85 23.46 3.07 -7.50
N THR A 86 24.37 3.14 -6.53
CA THR A 86 24.11 2.51 -5.22
C THR A 86 22.94 3.21 -4.52
N GLN A 87 21.83 2.50 -4.37
CA GLN A 87 20.70 2.99 -3.59
C GLN A 87 20.99 2.86 -2.10
N LEU A 88 20.74 3.92 -1.35
CA LEU A 88 20.80 3.88 0.10
C LEU A 88 19.48 3.32 0.66
N ASP A 89 19.59 2.40 1.58
CA ASP A 89 18.49 1.97 2.44
C ASP A 89 18.29 2.97 3.61
N ASP A 90 17.31 2.69 4.47
CA ASP A 90 17.02 3.55 5.63
C ASP A 90 18.23 3.69 6.56
N THR A 91 19.02 2.65 6.72
CA THR A 91 20.26 2.67 7.51
C THR A 91 21.31 3.58 6.86
N GLY A 92 21.48 3.48 5.57
CA GLY A 92 22.37 4.36 4.79
C GLY A 92 21.97 5.83 4.89
N LEU A 93 20.66 6.13 4.76
CA LEU A 93 20.13 7.49 4.97
C LEU A 93 20.34 7.97 6.41
N ALA A 94 20.11 7.13 7.42
CA ALA A 94 20.36 7.48 8.81
C ALA A 94 21.85 7.79 9.05
N MET A 95 22.76 7.07 8.41
CA MET A 95 24.21 7.36 8.49
C MET A 95 24.55 8.70 7.81
N ILE A 96 23.90 9.06 6.72
CA ILE A 96 24.07 10.37 6.09
C ILE A 96 23.63 11.49 7.05
N PHE A 97 22.41 11.40 7.61
CA PHE A 97 21.92 12.38 8.58
C PHE A 97 22.79 12.44 9.84
N TYR A 98 23.23 11.30 10.38
CA TYR A 98 24.16 11.25 11.49
C TYR A 98 25.47 11.98 11.16
N LYS A 99 26.05 11.73 10.00
CA LYS A 99 27.26 12.37 9.54
C LYS A 99 27.08 13.88 9.40
N VAL A 100 25.99 14.34 8.80
CA VAL A 100 25.65 15.76 8.70
C VAL A 100 25.56 16.40 10.08
N LEU A 101 24.75 15.83 10.96
CA LEU A 101 24.53 16.35 12.32
C LEU A 101 25.79 16.33 13.17
N SER A 102 26.67 15.35 12.95
CA SER A 102 27.95 15.27 13.70
C SER A 102 28.97 16.36 13.31
N HIS A 103 28.84 16.92 12.09
CA HIS A 103 29.71 18.01 11.62
C HIS A 103 29.15 19.40 11.95
N MET A 104 27.88 19.49 12.35
CA MET A 104 27.25 20.76 12.77
C MET A 104 27.62 21.08 14.23
N GLY A 105 27.92 22.35 14.52
CA GLY A 105 28.15 22.85 15.86
C GLY A 105 26.87 22.88 16.70
N ASP A 106 27.01 22.98 18.04
CA ASP A 106 25.86 23.05 18.96
C ASP A 106 25.02 24.29 18.71
N ASP A 107 25.66 25.39 18.30
CA ASP A 107 25.03 26.68 18.08
C ASP A 107 24.53 26.88 16.64
N GLU A 108 24.77 25.94 15.73
CA GLU A 108 24.33 26.02 14.35
C GLU A 108 22.85 25.70 14.17
N LEU A 109 22.28 24.92 15.08
CA LEU A 109 20.87 24.56 15.10
C LEU A 109 20.18 25.21 16.29
N LYS A 110 19.13 25.99 16.01
CA LYS A 110 18.42 26.76 17.05
C LYS A 110 17.57 25.91 17.96
N VAL A 111 16.93 24.88 17.38
CA VAL A 111 15.95 24.01 18.06
C VAL A 111 16.51 22.60 18.25
N TYR A 112 17.11 22.02 17.23
CA TYR A 112 17.50 20.59 17.22
C TYR A 112 18.95 20.33 17.62
N GLY A 113 19.72 21.36 18.02
CA GLY A 113 21.14 21.21 18.39
C GLY A 113 21.43 20.13 19.42
N ARG A 114 20.58 20.00 20.45
CA ARG A 114 20.73 18.97 21.50
C ARG A 114 20.36 17.55 21.04
N LEU A 115 19.62 17.41 19.94
CA LEU A 115 19.15 16.11 19.42
C LEU A 115 20.07 15.50 18.37
N ARG A 116 21.20 16.15 18.03
CA ARG A 116 22.11 15.74 16.96
C ARG A 116 22.63 14.30 17.04
N LYS A 117 22.72 13.74 18.27
CA LYS A 117 23.16 12.36 18.50
C LYS A 117 22.03 11.42 18.91
N ASP A 118 20.81 11.91 18.91
CA ASP A 118 19.64 11.09 19.24
C ASP A 118 19.21 10.25 18.04
N SER A 119 19.23 8.95 18.21
CA SER A 119 18.89 7.99 17.15
C SER A 119 17.41 8.09 16.73
N ASN A 120 16.51 8.44 17.64
CA ASN A 120 15.09 8.59 17.32
C ASN A 120 14.87 9.83 16.45
N PHE A 121 15.57 10.93 16.77
CA PHE A 121 15.51 12.13 15.93
C PHE A 121 16.07 11.87 14.54
N ILE A 122 17.17 11.14 14.42
CA ILE A 122 17.75 10.75 13.12
C ILE A 122 16.75 9.92 12.32
N ASN A 123 16.09 8.94 12.95
CA ASN A 123 15.07 8.14 12.26
C ASN A 123 13.88 9.00 11.82
N GLN A 124 13.42 9.96 12.64
CA GLN A 124 12.38 10.91 12.23
C GLN A 124 12.79 11.76 11.02
N LEU A 125 14.07 12.14 10.91
CA LEU A 125 14.56 12.83 9.71
C LEU A 125 14.54 11.93 8.47
N VAL A 126 14.86 10.63 8.61
CA VAL A 126 14.74 9.66 7.52
C VAL A 126 13.29 9.51 7.08
N ASP A 127 12.37 9.37 8.03
CA ASP A 127 10.95 9.25 7.76
C ASP A 127 10.41 10.50 7.05
N LEU A 128 10.72 11.69 7.56
CA LEU A 128 10.34 12.96 6.94
C LEU A 128 10.92 13.09 5.52
N TYR A 129 12.17 12.69 5.31
CA TYR A 129 12.80 12.70 3.99
C TYR A 129 12.02 11.82 3.00
N LYS A 130 11.62 10.63 3.43
CA LYS A 130 10.82 9.70 2.62
C LYS A 130 9.42 10.24 2.33
N GLU A 131 8.78 10.87 3.33
CA GLU A 131 7.47 11.51 3.15
C GLU A 131 7.54 12.64 2.12
N LEU A 132 8.56 13.48 2.17
CA LEU A 132 8.76 14.54 1.17
C LEU A 132 8.95 13.98 -0.23
N GLN A 133 9.71 12.88 -0.36
CA GLN A 133 9.85 12.19 -1.65
C GLN A 133 8.52 11.63 -2.16
N GLN A 134 7.75 10.97 -1.29
CA GLN A 134 6.44 10.41 -1.66
C GLN A 134 5.41 11.49 -2.04
N ALA A 135 5.53 12.68 -1.42
CA ALA A 135 4.71 13.84 -1.75
C ALA A 135 5.21 14.58 -3.00
N ASN A 136 6.33 14.14 -3.61
CA ASN A 136 7.04 14.84 -4.69
C ASN A 136 7.39 16.29 -4.31
N MET A 137 7.72 16.51 -3.04
CA MET A 137 8.12 17.78 -2.46
C MET A 137 9.65 17.86 -2.34
N THR A 138 10.16 19.07 -2.39
CA THR A 138 11.59 19.37 -2.17
C THR A 138 11.81 19.99 -0.81
N VAL A 139 13.08 20.08 -0.40
CA VAL A 139 13.46 20.79 0.84
C VAL A 139 13.01 22.26 0.84
N LEU A 140 12.91 22.88 -0.35
CA LEU A 140 12.46 24.27 -0.48
C LEU A 140 10.97 24.44 -0.15
N ASP A 141 10.16 23.40 -0.31
CA ASP A 141 8.73 23.45 0.01
C ASP A 141 8.49 23.50 1.52
N LEU A 142 9.49 23.17 2.34
CA LEU A 142 9.46 23.34 3.79
C LEU A 142 9.42 24.82 4.23
N GLN A 143 9.59 25.79 3.32
CA GLN A 143 9.56 27.23 3.64
C GLN A 143 8.17 27.75 4.06
N HIS A 144 7.15 26.93 4.01
CA HIS A 144 5.77 27.31 4.35
C HIS A 144 5.27 26.77 5.69
N LEU A 145 6.17 26.28 6.57
CA LEU A 145 5.78 25.81 7.89
C LEU A 145 5.64 26.98 8.88
N ASP A 146 4.69 26.93 9.81
CA ASP A 146 4.37 28.01 10.77
C ASP A 146 5.46 28.30 11.83
N GLN A 147 6.48 27.45 11.95
CA GLN A 147 7.55 27.56 12.96
C GLN A 147 8.91 27.84 12.31
N VAL A 148 9.22 29.12 12.14
CA VAL A 148 10.39 29.62 11.39
C VAL A 148 11.72 28.99 11.84
N GLU A 149 11.98 28.89 13.15
CA GLU A 149 13.26 28.36 13.66
C GLU A 149 13.45 26.86 13.38
N LYS A 150 12.37 26.08 13.47
CA LYS A 150 12.42 24.66 13.10
C LYS A 150 12.61 24.47 11.61
N GLN A 151 11.99 25.33 10.81
CA GLN A 151 12.19 25.32 9.36
C GLN A 151 13.63 25.57 8.97
N GLU A 152 14.25 26.61 9.54
CA GLU A 152 15.64 26.96 9.27
C GLU A 152 16.58 25.79 9.58
N ASP A 153 16.37 25.13 10.73
CA ASP A 153 17.15 23.97 11.13
C ASP A 153 16.94 22.78 10.15
N LEU A 154 15.69 22.48 9.81
CA LEU A 154 15.39 21.40 8.86
C LEU A 154 15.97 21.67 7.47
N LEU A 155 15.79 22.90 6.95
CA LEU A 155 16.38 23.32 5.67
C LEU A 155 17.90 23.15 5.67
N ARG A 156 18.57 23.54 6.75
CA ARG A 156 20.02 23.40 6.89
C ARG A 156 20.46 21.95 6.91
N ILE A 157 19.78 21.11 7.70
CA ILE A 157 20.06 19.67 7.81
C ILE A 157 19.85 18.97 6.46
N PHE A 158 18.71 19.21 5.83
CA PHE A 158 18.36 18.54 4.57
C PHE A 158 19.23 19.02 3.40
N SER A 159 19.58 20.32 3.33
CA SER A 159 20.49 20.81 2.30
C SER A 159 21.88 20.19 2.43
N ALA A 160 22.42 20.12 3.65
CA ALA A 160 23.71 19.46 3.88
C ALA A 160 23.67 17.95 3.60
N ALA A 161 22.55 17.28 3.90
CA ALA A 161 22.36 15.87 3.55
C ALA A 161 22.32 15.68 2.04
N GLN A 162 21.64 16.55 1.31
CA GLN A 162 21.57 16.50 -0.15
C GLN A 162 22.94 16.71 -0.80
N ASP A 163 23.72 17.67 -0.31
CA ASP A 163 25.09 17.91 -0.78
C ASP A 163 25.96 16.66 -0.57
N LEU A 164 25.84 15.99 0.57
CA LEU A 164 26.59 14.79 0.89
C LEU A 164 26.18 13.59 0.00
N LEU A 165 24.89 13.48 -0.29
CA LEU A 165 24.36 12.44 -1.18
C LEU A 165 24.87 12.64 -2.62
N LEU A 166 24.85 13.88 -3.10
CA LEU A 166 25.38 14.24 -4.43
C LEU A 166 26.88 13.99 -4.54
N ALA A 167 27.65 14.36 -3.52
CA ALA A 167 29.11 14.16 -3.49
C ALA A 167 29.49 12.67 -3.42
N GLY A 168 28.68 11.84 -2.81
CA GLY A 168 28.91 10.39 -2.69
C GLY A 168 28.45 9.57 -3.90
N ASP A 169 27.88 10.20 -4.93
CA ASP A 169 27.28 9.54 -6.11
C ASP A 169 26.24 8.48 -5.73
N PHE A 170 25.55 8.70 -4.61
CA PHE A 170 24.46 7.84 -4.18
C PHE A 170 23.17 8.19 -4.94
N ASP A 171 22.38 7.16 -5.23
CA ASP A 171 21.01 7.39 -5.70
C ASP A 171 20.13 7.71 -4.50
N ASN A 172 19.83 9.00 -4.34
CA ASN A 172 18.95 9.52 -3.30
C ASN A 172 17.48 9.57 -3.72
N GLN A 173 17.17 9.03 -4.90
CA GLN A 173 15.82 9.06 -5.42
C GLN A 173 15.04 7.83 -4.97
N SER A 174 13.72 8.01 -4.81
CA SER A 174 12.85 6.86 -4.67
C SER A 174 12.98 5.97 -5.92
N LYS A 175 12.71 4.67 -5.75
CA LYS A 175 12.71 3.73 -6.88
C LYS A 175 11.73 4.16 -7.97
N LEU A 176 10.63 4.81 -7.57
CA LEU A 176 9.63 5.31 -8.51
C LEU A 176 10.13 6.53 -9.27
N SER A 177 10.81 7.45 -8.61
CA SER A 177 11.43 8.62 -9.24
C SER A 177 12.55 8.23 -10.21
N ALA A 178 13.39 7.24 -9.87
CA ALA A 178 14.39 6.70 -10.76
C ALA A 178 13.76 6.07 -12.00
N PHE A 179 12.70 5.28 -11.81
CA PHE A 179 11.94 4.67 -12.90
C PHE A 179 11.27 5.72 -13.79
N PHE A 180 10.69 6.77 -13.19
CA PHE A 180 10.11 7.89 -13.93
C PHE A 180 11.13 8.55 -14.86
N LYS A 181 12.36 8.75 -14.41
CA LYS A 181 13.44 9.31 -15.26
C LYS A 181 13.81 8.39 -16.41
N GLU A 182 13.93 7.09 -16.17
CA GLU A 182 14.23 6.11 -17.23
C GLU A 182 13.10 6.05 -18.28
N ILE A 183 11.84 6.16 -17.87
CA ILE A 183 10.73 6.26 -18.82
C ILE A 183 10.81 7.56 -19.63
N THR A 184 11.11 8.67 -18.97
CA THR A 184 11.20 9.99 -19.62
C THR A 184 12.35 10.06 -20.61
N SER A 185 13.46 9.37 -20.35
CA SER A 185 14.59 9.27 -21.28
C SER A 185 14.27 8.50 -22.58
N GLY A 186 13.17 7.73 -22.59
CA GLY A 186 12.73 6.93 -23.73
C GLY A 186 13.39 5.56 -23.85
N HIS A 187 14.34 5.20 -22.99
CA HIS A 187 15.05 3.91 -23.05
C HIS A 187 14.09 2.71 -22.92
N LEU A 188 12.98 2.90 -22.22
CA LEU A 188 12.00 1.85 -21.93
C LEU A 188 10.81 1.81 -22.91
N ASP A 189 10.74 2.69 -23.88
CA ASP A 189 9.58 2.83 -24.78
C ASP A 189 9.17 1.53 -25.47
N LYS A 190 10.14 0.76 -25.95
CA LYS A 190 9.89 -0.53 -26.60
C LYS A 190 9.32 -1.57 -25.63
N ALA A 191 9.85 -1.65 -24.41
CA ALA A 191 9.40 -2.59 -23.40
C ALA A 191 7.99 -2.22 -22.92
N LEU A 192 7.77 -0.94 -22.60
CA LEU A 192 6.50 -0.43 -22.11
C LEU A 192 5.38 -0.52 -23.18
N SER A 193 5.69 -0.33 -24.46
CA SER A 193 4.69 -0.48 -25.52
C SER A 193 4.11 -1.90 -25.64
N ASN A 194 4.79 -2.91 -25.10
CA ASN A 194 4.29 -4.28 -24.99
C ASN A 194 3.76 -4.64 -23.59
N THR A 195 3.77 -3.69 -22.67
CA THR A 195 3.36 -3.88 -21.26
C THR A 195 1.92 -3.44 -21.05
N VAL A 196 1.19 -4.22 -20.26
CA VAL A 196 -0.13 -3.90 -19.72
C VAL A 196 -0.03 -3.84 -18.20
N LEU A 197 -0.65 -2.82 -17.60
CA LEU A 197 -0.80 -2.72 -16.17
C LEU A 197 -2.24 -3.04 -15.77
N VAL A 198 -2.40 -3.91 -14.78
CA VAL A 198 -3.68 -4.18 -14.12
C VAL A 198 -3.50 -3.77 -12.67
N ILE A 199 -4.25 -2.78 -12.23
CA ILE A 199 -4.12 -2.17 -10.90
C ILE A 199 -5.35 -2.51 -10.07
N ASP A 200 -5.15 -3.17 -8.93
CA ASP A 200 -6.21 -3.72 -8.07
C ASP A 200 -6.06 -3.25 -6.63
N GLY A 201 -7.19 -2.87 -6.01
CA GLY A 201 -7.28 -2.64 -4.57
C GLY A 201 -6.80 -1.27 -4.08
N PHE A 202 -6.55 -0.33 -4.97
CA PHE A 202 -6.24 1.05 -4.60
C PHE A 202 -7.51 1.88 -4.43
N THR A 203 -7.49 2.76 -3.44
CA THR A 203 -8.48 3.82 -3.20
C THR A 203 -7.87 5.22 -3.26
N ARG A 204 -6.56 5.29 -3.45
CA ARG A 204 -5.77 6.51 -3.68
C ARG A 204 -4.40 6.14 -4.21
N PHE A 205 -3.76 7.06 -4.89
CA PHE A 205 -2.34 7.00 -5.20
C PHE A 205 -1.57 8.03 -4.37
N SER A 206 -0.30 7.77 -4.08
CA SER A 206 0.62 8.81 -3.68
C SER A 206 0.91 9.75 -4.86
N ALA A 207 1.43 10.94 -4.61
CA ALA A 207 1.78 11.88 -5.68
C ALA A 207 2.80 11.29 -6.66
N GLU A 208 3.76 10.51 -6.18
CA GLU A 208 4.72 9.77 -7.03
C GLU A 208 4.02 8.72 -7.90
N GLU A 209 3.11 7.93 -7.31
CA GLU A 209 2.37 6.90 -8.04
C GLU A 209 1.46 7.53 -9.10
N GLU A 210 0.79 8.65 -8.75
CA GLU A 210 -0.08 9.37 -9.68
C GLU A 210 0.71 9.89 -10.89
N ALA A 211 1.85 10.56 -10.66
CA ALA A 211 2.72 11.03 -11.71
C ALA A 211 3.26 9.88 -12.56
N LEU A 212 3.62 8.74 -11.94
CA LEU A 212 4.08 7.55 -12.64
C LEU A 212 2.98 6.93 -13.50
N VAL A 213 1.76 6.78 -12.97
CA VAL A 213 0.61 6.22 -13.71
C VAL A 213 0.25 7.10 -14.89
N ALA A 214 0.30 8.44 -14.74
CA ALA A 214 0.08 9.37 -15.85
C ALA A 214 1.10 9.15 -16.98
N LEU A 215 2.38 9.06 -16.65
CA LEU A 215 3.43 8.81 -17.64
C LEU A 215 3.32 7.42 -18.30
N LEU A 216 3.01 6.40 -17.51
CA LEU A 216 2.82 5.02 -18.01
C LEU A 216 1.59 4.91 -18.92
N ASN A 217 0.55 5.71 -18.68
CA ASN A 217 -0.63 5.74 -19.55
C ASN A 217 -0.29 6.13 -21.00
N ASP A 218 0.71 7.00 -21.17
CA ASP A 218 1.18 7.40 -22.50
C ASP A 218 2.10 6.36 -23.16
N LYS A 219 2.78 5.54 -22.36
CA LYS A 219 3.84 4.64 -22.83
C LYS A 219 3.40 3.17 -22.91
N CYS A 220 2.59 2.70 -21.98
CA CYS A 220 2.14 1.31 -21.93
C CYS A 220 1.12 0.97 -23.02
N HIS A 221 0.97 -0.32 -23.26
CA HIS A 221 -0.06 -0.81 -24.19
C HIS A 221 -1.47 -0.48 -23.68
N GLN A 222 -1.74 -0.73 -22.43
CA GLN A 222 -3.00 -0.49 -21.75
C GLN A 222 -2.80 -0.38 -20.24
N ILE A 223 -3.61 0.44 -19.59
CA ILE A 223 -3.77 0.42 -18.12
C ILE A 223 -5.24 0.08 -17.81
N VAL A 224 -5.44 -0.90 -16.94
CA VAL A 224 -6.75 -1.30 -16.40
C VAL A 224 -6.71 -1.07 -14.90
N ILE A 225 -7.61 -0.27 -14.37
CA ILE A 225 -7.72 -0.02 -12.92
C ILE A 225 -9.07 -0.52 -12.45
N GLY A 226 -9.08 -1.35 -11.41
CA GLY A 226 -10.29 -1.83 -10.79
C GLY A 226 -10.42 -1.35 -9.34
N THR A 227 -11.64 -1.02 -8.93
CA THR A 227 -11.95 -0.65 -7.55
C THR A 227 -13.32 -1.14 -7.13
N TYR A 228 -13.51 -1.30 -5.80
CA TYR A 228 -14.81 -1.64 -5.24
C TYR A 228 -15.65 -0.39 -5.01
N THR A 229 -16.78 -0.31 -5.68
CA THR A 229 -17.83 0.66 -5.38
C THR A 229 -19.17 0.19 -5.95
N SER A 230 -20.30 0.56 -5.34
CA SER A 230 -21.62 0.26 -5.89
C SER A 230 -22.00 1.24 -7.00
N GLN A 231 -22.84 0.80 -7.92
CA GLN A 231 -23.43 1.69 -8.95
C GLN A 231 -24.18 2.86 -8.31
N LYS A 232 -24.87 2.59 -7.19
CA LYS A 232 -25.61 3.58 -6.42
C LYS A 232 -24.68 4.66 -5.88
N ALA A 233 -23.59 4.27 -5.20
CA ALA A 233 -22.61 5.22 -4.64
C ALA A 233 -21.92 6.02 -5.76
N TYR A 234 -21.53 5.38 -6.86
CA TYR A 234 -20.90 6.07 -7.98
C TYR A 234 -21.82 7.11 -8.63
N SER A 235 -23.11 6.80 -8.78
CA SER A 235 -24.11 7.68 -9.36
C SER A 235 -24.65 8.75 -8.41
N ALA A 236 -24.43 8.62 -7.12
CA ALA A 236 -24.94 9.55 -6.12
C ALA A 236 -24.27 10.93 -6.22
N ASN A 237 -25.05 12.00 -6.02
CA ASN A 237 -24.50 13.37 -5.97
C ASN A 237 -23.69 13.63 -4.68
N PHE A 238 -24.01 12.89 -3.62
CA PHE A 238 -23.39 13.04 -2.32
C PHE A 238 -23.06 11.65 -1.74
N VAL A 239 -21.80 11.45 -1.39
CA VAL A 239 -21.27 10.16 -0.89
C VAL A 239 -20.56 10.27 0.47
N TYR A 240 -20.58 11.45 1.09
CA TYR A 240 -19.93 11.67 2.38
C TYR A 240 -20.48 10.71 3.44
N GLY A 241 -19.57 9.99 4.11
CA GLY A 241 -19.93 8.98 5.11
C GLY A 241 -20.37 7.62 4.54
N ASN A 242 -20.48 7.48 3.22
CA ASN A 242 -20.71 6.18 2.58
C ASN A 242 -19.47 5.30 2.69
N VAL A 243 -19.65 3.99 2.83
CA VAL A 243 -18.55 3.00 2.89
C VAL A 243 -17.67 3.00 1.64
N TYR A 244 -18.21 3.44 0.52
CA TYR A 244 -17.50 3.54 -0.76
C TYR A 244 -16.93 4.93 -1.04
N GLN A 245 -17.03 5.90 -0.12
CA GLN A 245 -16.61 7.28 -0.38
C GLN A 245 -15.21 7.38 -0.98
N ALA A 246 -14.22 6.76 -0.33
CA ALA A 246 -12.83 6.84 -0.80
C ALA A 246 -12.64 6.27 -2.21
N SER A 247 -13.28 5.16 -2.53
CA SER A 247 -13.19 4.54 -3.85
C SER A 247 -13.99 5.28 -4.91
N VAL A 248 -15.13 5.90 -4.56
CA VAL A 248 -15.89 6.77 -5.47
C VAL A 248 -15.08 8.02 -5.82
N ASP A 249 -14.50 8.69 -4.82
CA ASP A 249 -13.69 9.89 -5.04
C ASP A 249 -12.47 9.56 -5.91
N PHE A 250 -11.79 8.45 -5.63
CA PHE A 250 -10.68 7.97 -6.44
C PHE A 250 -11.10 7.69 -7.90
N LEU A 251 -12.19 6.94 -8.10
CA LEU A 251 -12.68 6.58 -9.42
C LEU A 251 -13.13 7.81 -10.23
N ARG A 252 -13.81 8.76 -9.58
CA ARG A 252 -14.24 10.03 -10.21
C ARG A 252 -13.03 10.88 -10.60
N THR A 253 -12.03 10.98 -9.73
CA THR A 253 -10.79 11.70 -10.02
C THR A 253 -10.10 11.12 -11.25
N LEU A 254 -9.94 9.80 -11.31
CA LEU A 254 -9.36 9.13 -12.48
C LEU A 254 -10.20 9.34 -13.75
N ALA A 255 -11.54 9.20 -13.65
CA ALA A 255 -12.44 9.39 -14.77
C ALA A 255 -12.34 10.81 -15.35
N GLN A 256 -12.24 11.83 -14.51
CA GLN A 256 -12.07 13.23 -14.91
C GLN A 256 -10.68 13.48 -15.52
N THR A 257 -9.63 13.01 -14.86
CA THR A 257 -8.23 13.22 -15.29
C THR A 257 -7.97 12.59 -16.66
N TYR A 258 -8.43 11.37 -16.87
CA TYR A 258 -8.17 10.61 -18.10
C TYR A 258 -9.30 10.68 -19.11
N LYS A 259 -10.40 11.39 -18.80
CA LYS A 259 -11.58 11.57 -19.65
C LYS A 259 -12.18 10.23 -20.14
N VAL A 260 -12.29 9.27 -19.22
CA VAL A 260 -12.86 7.96 -19.48
C VAL A 260 -14.08 7.72 -18.60
N THR A 261 -15.03 6.95 -19.11
CA THR A 261 -16.19 6.51 -18.35
C THR A 261 -15.89 5.17 -17.69
N PRO A 262 -16.02 5.05 -16.37
CA PRO A 262 -15.86 3.77 -15.70
C PRO A 262 -17.00 2.80 -16.05
N ASP A 263 -16.64 1.52 -16.24
CA ASP A 263 -17.58 0.45 -16.54
C ASP A 263 -17.89 -0.35 -15.25
N TYR A 264 -19.17 -0.50 -14.94
CA TYR A 264 -19.61 -1.44 -13.92
C TYR A 264 -19.56 -2.85 -14.47
N VAL A 265 -18.90 -3.74 -13.74
CA VAL A 265 -18.66 -5.13 -14.16
C VAL A 265 -19.10 -6.12 -13.10
N THR A 266 -19.63 -7.26 -13.54
CA THR A 266 -20.02 -8.37 -12.68
C THR A 266 -19.48 -9.68 -13.25
N THR A 267 -19.32 -10.67 -12.40
CA THR A 267 -19.06 -12.05 -12.83
C THR A 267 -20.38 -12.81 -12.95
N ASP A 268 -20.39 -13.90 -13.72
CA ASP A 268 -21.52 -14.81 -13.79
C ASP A 268 -21.72 -15.62 -12.49
N LYS A 269 -20.74 -15.58 -11.60
CA LYS A 269 -20.80 -16.22 -10.29
C LYS A 269 -21.48 -15.31 -9.29
N GLU A 270 -22.65 -15.70 -8.83
CA GLU A 270 -23.25 -15.04 -7.68
C GLU A 270 -22.36 -15.24 -6.45
N GLY A 271 -21.91 -14.13 -5.87
CA GLY A 271 -21.27 -14.11 -4.54
C GLY A 271 -22.23 -14.64 -3.47
N ASN A 272 -21.78 -14.67 -2.23
CA ASN A 272 -22.65 -15.07 -1.11
C ASN A 272 -23.83 -14.09 -0.98
N PRO A 273 -25.09 -14.54 -1.21
CA PRO A 273 -26.27 -13.68 -1.23
C PRO A 273 -26.52 -12.98 0.10
N SER A 274 -26.09 -13.56 1.23
CA SER A 274 -26.19 -12.94 2.54
C SER A 274 -25.30 -11.71 2.64
N PHE A 275 -24.05 -11.78 2.15
CA PHE A 275 -23.16 -10.62 2.15
C PHE A 275 -23.62 -9.53 1.19
N ALA A 276 -24.18 -9.90 0.05
CA ALA A 276 -24.75 -8.94 -0.87
C ALA A 276 -25.91 -8.16 -0.23
N ARG A 277 -26.84 -8.84 0.48
CA ARG A 277 -27.93 -8.18 1.20
C ARG A 277 -27.43 -7.30 2.35
N ILE A 278 -26.51 -7.82 3.17
CA ILE A 278 -25.92 -7.06 4.28
C ILE A 278 -25.22 -5.80 3.77
N SER A 279 -24.46 -5.91 2.69
CA SER A 279 -23.77 -4.77 2.07
C SER A 279 -24.74 -3.68 1.61
N ARG A 280 -25.83 -4.07 0.92
CA ARG A 280 -26.87 -3.11 0.50
C ARG A 280 -27.61 -2.47 1.67
N LEU A 281 -27.89 -3.23 2.73
CA LEU A 281 -28.48 -2.71 3.95
C LEU A 281 -27.57 -1.70 4.66
N LEU A 282 -26.28 -1.99 4.77
CA LEU A 282 -25.31 -1.07 5.35
C LEU A 282 -25.21 0.21 4.52
N GLU A 283 -25.13 0.09 3.19
CA GLU A 283 -25.08 1.25 2.30
C GLU A 283 -26.35 2.12 2.44
N SER A 284 -27.53 1.51 2.49
CA SER A 284 -28.79 2.23 2.67
C SER A 284 -28.88 2.98 4.00
N ARG A 285 -28.23 2.48 5.04
CA ARG A 285 -28.15 3.17 6.34
C ARG A 285 -27.32 4.43 6.26
N HIS A 286 -26.26 4.43 5.45
CA HIS A 286 -25.40 5.60 5.29
C HIS A 286 -26.04 6.69 4.42
N ASP A 287 -26.79 6.33 3.39
CA ASP A 287 -27.43 7.29 2.49
C ASP A 287 -28.89 7.60 2.85
N PHE A 288 -29.36 7.07 3.99
CA PHE A 288 -30.75 7.23 4.48
C PHE A 288 -31.82 6.78 3.47
N SER A 289 -31.47 5.93 2.53
CA SER A 289 -32.43 5.35 1.61
C SER A 289 -33.19 4.20 2.26
N THR A 290 -34.42 3.98 1.81
CA THR A 290 -35.21 2.81 2.19
C THR A 290 -34.99 1.70 1.19
N ILE A 291 -34.72 0.49 1.69
CA ILE A 291 -34.77 -0.73 0.90
C ILE A 291 -35.77 -1.68 1.56
N ASP A 292 -36.59 -2.34 0.74
CA ASP A 292 -37.59 -3.29 1.23
C ASP A 292 -36.99 -4.67 1.58
N GLU A 293 -35.66 -4.82 1.49
CA GLU A 293 -34.98 -6.04 1.85
C GLU A 293 -34.93 -6.23 3.37
N GLN A 294 -35.35 -7.40 3.84
CA GLN A 294 -35.21 -7.81 5.22
C GLN A 294 -34.16 -8.91 5.35
N LEU A 295 -33.44 -8.89 6.46
CA LEU A 295 -32.48 -9.94 6.78
C LEU A 295 -33.21 -11.27 7.04
N THR A 296 -32.81 -12.30 6.31
CA THR A 296 -33.27 -13.68 6.54
C THR A 296 -32.61 -14.28 7.78
N ALA A 297 -33.10 -15.43 8.23
CA ALA A 297 -32.46 -16.18 9.32
C ALA A 297 -31.01 -16.61 8.95
N GLN A 298 -30.77 -16.90 7.70
CA GLN A 298 -29.42 -17.24 7.19
C GLN A 298 -28.48 -16.02 7.22
N ASP A 299 -28.96 -14.84 6.88
CA ASP A 299 -28.16 -13.61 6.93
C ASP A 299 -27.76 -13.26 8.37
N LYS A 300 -28.66 -13.47 9.33
CA LYS A 300 -28.38 -13.28 10.75
C LYS A 300 -27.34 -14.27 11.31
N GLN A 301 -27.19 -15.43 10.69
CA GLN A 301 -26.12 -16.36 11.03
C GLN A 301 -24.80 -15.98 10.38
N ALA A 302 -24.83 -15.30 9.22
CA ALA A 302 -23.64 -14.90 8.50
C ALA A 302 -22.91 -13.72 9.15
N LEU A 303 -23.61 -12.88 9.94
CA LEU A 303 -23.05 -11.73 10.64
C LEU A 303 -23.37 -11.80 12.13
N GLN A 304 -22.34 -11.75 12.96
CA GLN A 304 -22.44 -11.66 14.41
C GLN A 304 -21.75 -10.39 14.89
N VAL A 305 -22.38 -9.69 15.82
CA VAL A 305 -21.81 -8.50 16.46
C VAL A 305 -21.75 -8.76 17.95
N TRP A 306 -20.57 -8.57 18.54
CA TRP A 306 -20.35 -8.73 19.98
C TRP A 306 -19.97 -7.42 20.62
N GLU A 307 -20.56 -7.13 21.76
CA GLU A 307 -20.15 -6.07 22.66
C GLU A 307 -19.51 -6.69 23.89
N VAL A 308 -18.30 -6.28 24.21
CA VAL A 308 -17.51 -6.83 25.31
C VAL A 308 -16.92 -5.72 26.18
N VAL A 309 -16.51 -6.07 27.40
CA VAL A 309 -16.11 -5.08 28.41
C VAL A 309 -14.76 -4.42 28.11
N ASN A 310 -13.84 -5.14 27.45
CA ASN A 310 -12.49 -4.65 27.15
C ASN A 310 -11.83 -5.47 26.03
N GLN A 311 -10.71 -4.97 25.51
CA GLN A 311 -9.93 -5.63 24.44
C GLN A 311 -9.52 -7.07 24.76
N LYS A 312 -9.20 -7.38 26.01
CA LYS A 312 -8.79 -8.73 26.41
C LYS A 312 -9.95 -9.73 26.23
N GLU A 313 -11.14 -9.34 26.66
CA GLU A 313 -12.35 -10.16 26.48
C GLU A 313 -12.76 -10.24 25.01
N GLU A 314 -12.53 -9.18 24.23
CA GLU A 314 -12.74 -9.18 22.78
C GLU A 314 -11.87 -10.23 22.10
N VAL A 315 -10.57 -10.21 22.34
CA VAL A 315 -9.64 -11.19 21.77
C VAL A 315 -9.96 -12.62 22.28
N ALA A 316 -10.40 -12.77 23.54
CA ALA A 316 -10.80 -14.06 24.06
C ALA A 316 -12.07 -14.59 23.37
N GLN A 317 -13.04 -13.70 23.05
CA GLN A 317 -14.22 -14.07 22.29
C GLN A 317 -13.88 -14.46 20.85
N VAL A 318 -12.98 -13.73 20.20
CA VAL A 318 -12.45 -14.09 18.88
C VAL A 318 -11.78 -15.46 18.92
N ALA A 319 -10.94 -15.73 19.92
CA ALA A 319 -10.27 -17.02 20.06
C ALA A 319 -11.26 -18.18 20.25
N LYS A 320 -12.31 -17.99 21.06
CA LYS A 320 -13.39 -19.00 21.22
C LYS A 320 -14.11 -19.25 19.89
N SER A 321 -14.42 -18.21 19.14
CA SER A 321 -15.06 -18.32 17.83
C SER A 321 -14.20 -19.05 16.80
N ILE A 322 -12.89 -18.77 16.78
CA ILE A 322 -11.93 -19.50 15.94
C ILE A 322 -11.96 -20.99 16.30
N ARG A 323 -11.91 -21.34 17.59
CA ARG A 323 -11.96 -22.73 18.03
C ARG A 323 -13.27 -23.41 17.64
N GLN A 324 -14.40 -22.70 17.70
CA GLN A 324 -15.69 -23.20 17.24
C GLN A 324 -15.68 -23.47 15.72
N LEU A 325 -15.20 -22.51 14.93
CA LEU A 325 -15.10 -22.66 13.48
C LEU A 325 -14.23 -23.86 13.08
N LEU A 326 -13.15 -24.12 13.83
CA LEU A 326 -12.31 -25.30 13.61
C LEU A 326 -13.06 -26.60 13.94
N ALA A 327 -13.84 -26.62 15.03
CA ALA A 327 -14.69 -27.75 15.38
C ALA A 327 -15.75 -28.03 14.30
N ASP A 328 -16.23 -26.97 13.64
CA ASP A 328 -17.16 -27.03 12.51
C ASP A 328 -16.46 -27.37 11.16
N GLY A 329 -15.17 -27.72 11.19
CA GLY A 329 -14.40 -28.18 10.03
C GLY A 329 -13.70 -27.09 9.20
N LYS A 330 -13.71 -25.84 9.64
CA LYS A 330 -12.89 -24.77 9.02
C LYS A 330 -11.41 -24.99 9.34
N ARG A 331 -10.54 -24.42 8.50
CA ARG A 331 -9.08 -24.47 8.72
C ARG A 331 -8.57 -23.11 9.10
N TYR A 332 -7.46 -23.03 9.81
CA TYR A 332 -6.83 -21.73 10.16
C TYR A 332 -6.63 -20.82 8.95
N LYS A 333 -6.23 -21.36 7.81
CA LYS A 333 -6.03 -20.61 6.57
C LYS A 333 -7.32 -20.04 5.94
N ASP A 334 -8.47 -20.49 6.40
CA ASP A 334 -9.78 -20.03 5.94
C ASP A 334 -10.33 -18.90 6.84
N ILE A 335 -9.55 -18.47 7.87
CA ILE A 335 -9.94 -17.49 8.88
C ILE A 335 -8.99 -16.29 8.83
N LEU A 336 -9.54 -15.09 8.70
CA LEU A 336 -8.81 -13.82 8.75
C LEU A 336 -9.33 -13.00 9.93
N VAL A 337 -8.41 -12.44 10.72
CA VAL A 337 -8.72 -11.47 11.77
C VAL A 337 -8.19 -10.11 11.34
N LEU A 338 -9.08 -9.12 11.23
CA LEU A 338 -8.74 -7.73 10.95
C LEU A 338 -8.73 -6.93 12.24
N LEU A 339 -7.65 -6.19 12.47
CA LEU A 339 -7.49 -5.32 13.63
C LEU A 339 -7.59 -3.87 13.17
N GLY A 340 -8.38 -3.07 13.88
CA GLY A 340 -8.47 -1.62 13.63
C GLY A 340 -7.19 -0.88 14.02
N ASP A 341 -6.54 -1.36 15.09
CA ASP A 341 -5.24 -0.88 15.55
C ASP A 341 -4.39 -2.07 16.00
N GLU A 342 -3.41 -2.44 15.17
CA GLU A 342 -2.56 -3.60 15.40
C GLU A 342 -1.72 -3.46 16.68
N GLU A 343 -1.14 -2.29 16.92
CA GLU A 343 -0.22 -2.07 18.05
C GLU A 343 -0.91 -2.26 19.39
N SER A 344 -2.15 -1.77 19.53
CA SER A 344 -2.91 -1.91 20.78
C SER A 344 -3.38 -3.36 21.05
N TYR A 345 -3.58 -4.17 20.00
CA TYR A 345 -4.04 -5.56 20.13
C TYR A 345 -2.93 -6.59 20.16
N LYS A 346 -1.74 -6.27 19.69
CA LYS A 346 -0.62 -7.21 19.48
C LYS A 346 -0.30 -8.03 20.74
N LEU A 347 -0.25 -7.37 21.89
CA LEU A 347 0.06 -8.06 23.16
C LEU A 347 -1.05 -9.03 23.56
N GLN A 348 -2.31 -8.60 23.49
CA GLN A 348 -3.49 -9.40 23.86
C GLN A 348 -3.65 -10.60 22.94
N VAL A 349 -3.53 -10.38 21.63
CA VAL A 349 -3.58 -11.46 20.63
C VAL A 349 -2.48 -12.47 20.90
N GLY A 350 -1.24 -12.03 21.11
CA GLY A 350 -0.12 -12.92 21.37
C GLY A 350 -0.30 -13.80 22.61
N GLN A 351 -0.84 -13.22 23.70
CA GLN A 351 -1.05 -13.94 24.95
C GLN A 351 -2.25 -14.91 24.85
N ILE A 352 -3.37 -14.45 24.30
CA ILE A 352 -4.62 -15.21 24.29
C ILE A 352 -4.57 -16.31 23.25
N PHE A 353 -4.09 -16.02 22.02
CA PHE A 353 -4.01 -17.04 20.97
C PHE A 353 -3.07 -18.17 21.37
N ARG A 354 -1.94 -17.86 22.06
CA ARG A 354 -1.06 -18.90 22.61
C ARG A 354 -1.79 -19.76 23.65
N LYS A 355 -2.62 -19.16 24.52
CA LYS A 355 -3.41 -19.90 25.52
C LYS A 355 -4.44 -20.84 24.89
N PHE A 356 -4.95 -20.49 23.70
CA PHE A 356 -5.93 -21.27 22.96
C PHE A 356 -5.30 -22.17 21.89
N ASP A 357 -3.97 -22.27 21.82
CA ASP A 357 -3.21 -23.00 20.78
C ASP A 357 -3.63 -22.59 19.36
N ILE A 358 -3.80 -21.29 19.13
CA ILE A 358 -4.13 -20.71 17.83
C ILE A 358 -2.84 -20.17 17.21
N PRO A 359 -2.35 -20.74 16.10
CA PRO A 359 -1.25 -20.16 15.34
C PRO A 359 -1.74 -18.86 14.68
N TYR A 360 -0.90 -17.83 14.73
CA TYR A 360 -1.22 -16.53 14.13
C TYR A 360 0.01 -15.95 13.45
N TYR A 361 -0.23 -15.06 12.51
CA TYR A 361 0.80 -14.30 11.80
C TYR A 361 0.34 -12.85 11.66
N PHE A 362 1.18 -11.93 12.14
CA PHE A 362 1.04 -10.51 11.85
C PHE A 362 1.80 -10.22 10.56
N GLY A 363 1.15 -9.58 9.59
CA GLY A 363 1.70 -9.31 8.25
C GLY A 363 2.85 -8.30 8.20
N LYS A 364 3.46 -7.95 9.33
CA LYS A 364 4.58 -7.00 9.43
C LYS A 364 5.88 -7.68 9.79
N GLU A 365 6.98 -7.10 9.32
CA GLU A 365 8.32 -7.43 9.78
C GLU A 365 8.49 -6.98 11.23
N GLU A 366 9.01 -7.87 12.08
CA GLU A 366 9.37 -7.52 13.45
C GLU A 366 10.82 -7.03 13.50
N THR A 367 11.04 -5.96 14.25
CA THR A 367 12.40 -5.49 14.50
C THR A 367 13.16 -6.54 15.32
N MET A 368 14.40 -6.82 14.95
CA MET A 368 15.25 -7.75 15.70
C MET A 368 15.79 -7.17 17.03
N SER A 369 15.38 -5.98 17.40
CA SER A 369 15.88 -5.29 18.61
C SER A 369 15.69 -6.09 19.92
N SER A 370 14.64 -6.90 20.00
CA SER A 370 14.38 -7.80 21.14
C SER A 370 15.05 -9.17 21.04
N HIS A 371 15.72 -9.46 19.91
CA HIS A 371 16.37 -10.76 19.74
C HIS A 371 17.60 -10.88 20.62
N PRO A 372 17.81 -12.00 21.35
CA PRO A 372 18.93 -12.16 22.30
C PRO A 372 20.31 -11.87 21.71
N LEU A 373 20.54 -12.21 20.45
CA LEU A 373 21.81 -11.95 19.75
C LEU A 373 22.04 -10.44 19.55
N VAL A 374 21.00 -9.70 19.17
CA VAL A 374 21.09 -8.23 19.00
C VAL A 374 21.33 -7.57 20.36
N GLN A 375 20.61 -7.98 21.41
CA GLN A 375 20.83 -7.48 22.77
C GLN A 375 22.25 -7.79 23.28
N PHE A 376 22.81 -8.92 22.91
CA PHE A 376 24.20 -9.25 23.23
C PHE A 376 25.18 -8.30 22.53
N VAL A 377 25.01 -8.05 21.23
CA VAL A 377 25.86 -7.11 20.48
C VAL A 377 25.71 -5.68 21.02
N ASP A 378 24.49 -5.22 21.30
CA ASP A 378 24.26 -3.92 21.94
C ASP A 378 24.93 -3.80 23.31
N SER A 379 24.91 -4.88 24.09
CA SER A 379 25.57 -4.91 25.39
C SER A 379 27.08 -4.80 25.25
N LEU A 380 27.68 -5.46 24.26
CA LEU A 380 29.12 -5.33 23.98
C LEU A 380 29.47 -3.90 23.53
N GLU A 381 28.67 -3.27 22.72
CA GLU A 381 28.87 -1.88 22.30
C GLU A 381 28.74 -0.90 23.47
N ARG A 382 27.78 -1.12 24.38
CA ARG A 382 27.65 -0.33 25.61
C ARG A 382 28.89 -0.45 26.50
N ILE A 383 29.40 -1.66 26.71
CA ILE A 383 30.64 -1.87 27.49
C ILE A 383 31.80 -1.10 26.86
N LYS A 384 31.95 -1.14 25.54
CA LYS A 384 33.00 -0.39 24.81
C LYS A 384 32.89 1.12 24.94
N ARG A 385 31.66 1.66 25.07
CA ARG A 385 31.42 3.11 25.21
C ARG A 385 31.66 3.65 26.61
N TYR A 386 31.47 2.82 27.63
CA TYR A 386 31.52 3.23 29.04
C TYR A 386 32.79 2.75 29.78
N ASN A 387 33.67 2.01 29.11
CA ASN A 387 35.05 1.73 29.54
C ASN A 387 36.06 2.51 28.70
#